data_bcb3c341863554b6ecb5f14b8ea51ffa
#
_entry.id   bcb3c341863554b6ecb5f14b8ea51ffa
#
_cell.length_a   1.000
_cell.length_b   1.000
_cell.length_c   1.000
_cell.angle_alpha   90.00
_cell.angle_beta   90.00
_cell.angle_gamma   90.00
#
_symmetry.space_group_name_H-M   'P 1'
#
loop_
_entity.id
_entity.type
_entity.pdbx_description
1 polymer ?
#
loop_
_entity_poly.entity_id
_entity_poly.type
_entity_poly.pdbx_seq_one_letter_code
_entity_poly.pdbx_strand_id
1 'polypeptide(L)'
;MSKKCYRYFGGLLNTQEKWLNKMSEKGYRLVRTGKLLYEFEKCETDEVTYCVEFIGEKSKESSIDYANFLEDIGYKVFFKNINLNYSVGKARWRPWAERGGRIATNATTFNRELLIVEKANDGKPFELHTSYDDKEKYYRNLRNPWLFLLLMFALFAVTEQSIIFGIFALVSAIPGSIYQIQIMKIRKEAKTQEW
;
A
#
# COMPACT_ATOMS: atom_id res chain seq x y z
N MET A 1 -2.63 16.79 -23.27
CA MET A 1 -2.86 17.48 -21.97
C MET A 1 -2.62 16.49 -20.85
N SER A 2 -1.73 16.78 -19.90
CA SER A 2 -1.50 15.95 -18.72
C SER A 2 -2.55 16.27 -17.64
N LYS A 3 -3.03 15.25 -16.95
CA LYS A 3 -3.95 15.37 -15.81
C LYS A 3 -3.21 15.07 -14.52
N LYS A 4 -3.22 16.00 -13.56
CA LYS A 4 -2.61 15.84 -12.25
C LYS A 4 -3.67 15.52 -11.20
N CYS A 5 -3.47 14.45 -10.44
CA CYS A 5 -4.35 14.04 -9.36
C CYS A 5 -3.53 13.90 -8.07
N TYR A 6 -4.04 14.44 -6.96
CA TYR A 6 -3.45 14.27 -5.64
C TYR A 6 -4.31 13.32 -4.82
N ARG A 7 -3.73 12.19 -4.38
CA ARG A 7 -4.45 11.19 -3.60
C ARG A 7 -3.58 10.55 -2.53
N TYR A 8 -4.24 10.27 -1.40
CA TYR A 8 -3.73 9.49 -0.29
C TYR A 8 -4.53 8.19 -0.16
N PHE A 9 -3.84 7.05 -0.06
CA PHE A 9 -4.49 5.74 0.03
C PHE A 9 -4.25 5.04 1.38
N GLY A 10 -3.39 5.57 2.24
CA GLY A 10 -3.13 4.98 3.56
C GLY A 10 -2.64 3.52 3.51
N GLY A 11 -1.87 3.16 2.49
CA GLY A 11 -1.39 1.79 2.30
C GLY A 11 -2.45 0.78 1.80
N LEU A 12 -3.63 1.22 1.40
CA LEU A 12 -4.68 0.35 0.85
C LEU A 12 -4.39 0.02 -0.62
N LEU A 13 -3.61 -1.07 -0.85
CA LEU A 13 -3.11 -1.48 -2.17
C LEU A 13 -4.26 -1.70 -3.16
N ASN A 14 -5.23 -2.54 -2.82
CA ASN A 14 -6.36 -2.85 -3.68
C ASN A 14 -7.23 -1.62 -4.03
N THR A 15 -7.32 -0.65 -3.11
CA THR A 15 -8.06 0.61 -3.35
C THR A 15 -7.30 1.50 -4.34
N GLN A 16 -5.98 1.55 -4.23
CA GLN A 16 -5.11 2.28 -5.15
C GLN A 16 -5.13 1.66 -6.55
N GLU A 17 -5.03 0.34 -6.64
CA GLU A 17 -5.09 -0.44 -7.87
C GLU A 17 -6.43 -0.24 -8.61
N LYS A 18 -7.54 -0.43 -7.91
CA LYS A 18 -8.88 -0.17 -8.47
C LYS A 18 -9.06 1.26 -8.98
N TRP A 19 -8.47 2.23 -8.27
CA TRP A 19 -8.55 3.62 -8.72
C TRP A 19 -7.69 3.86 -9.98
N LEU A 20 -6.50 3.25 -10.09
CA LEU A 20 -5.64 3.36 -11.28
C LEU A 20 -6.33 2.72 -12.50
N ASN A 21 -6.92 1.52 -12.33
CA ASN A 21 -7.66 0.84 -13.39
C ASN A 21 -8.89 1.67 -13.82
N LYS A 22 -9.61 2.29 -12.88
CA LYS A 22 -10.69 3.22 -13.21
C LYS A 22 -10.20 4.48 -13.94
N MET A 23 -8.95 4.87 -13.82
CA MET A 23 -8.36 5.95 -14.63
C MET A 23 -8.08 5.47 -16.05
N SER A 24 -7.61 4.24 -16.26
CA SER A 24 -7.45 3.60 -17.57
C SER A 24 -8.79 3.46 -18.30
N GLU A 25 -9.85 3.00 -17.62
CA GLU A 25 -11.24 2.95 -18.13
C GLU A 25 -11.73 4.31 -18.64
N LYS A 26 -11.17 5.41 -18.14
CA LYS A 26 -11.50 6.78 -18.56
C LYS A 26 -10.54 7.34 -19.62
N GLY A 27 -9.67 6.51 -20.18
CA GLY A 27 -8.68 6.91 -21.18
C GLY A 27 -7.53 7.76 -20.61
N TYR A 28 -7.03 7.39 -19.41
CA TYR A 28 -5.88 8.03 -18.78
C TYR A 28 -4.83 7.00 -18.38
N ARG A 29 -3.61 7.16 -18.87
CA ARG A 29 -2.44 6.34 -18.59
C ARG A 29 -1.49 7.05 -17.63
N LEU A 30 -0.95 6.34 -16.66
CA LEU A 30 0.00 6.87 -15.69
C LEU A 30 1.36 7.16 -16.36
N VAL A 31 1.88 8.37 -16.14
CA VAL A 31 3.18 8.80 -16.66
C VAL A 31 4.20 8.94 -15.54
N ARG A 32 3.77 9.50 -14.40
CA ARG A 32 4.67 9.78 -13.29
C ARG A 32 3.95 9.72 -11.95
N THR A 33 4.69 9.32 -10.92
CA THR A 33 4.26 9.36 -9.53
C THR A 33 5.14 10.28 -8.70
N GLY A 34 4.53 11.00 -7.76
CA GLY A 34 5.21 11.73 -6.70
C GLY A 34 4.74 11.26 -5.32
N LYS A 35 5.00 12.00 -4.25
CA LYS A 35 4.57 11.61 -2.88
C LYS A 35 3.05 11.38 -2.80
N LEU A 36 2.24 12.37 -3.13
CA LEU A 36 0.77 12.26 -3.26
C LEU A 36 0.31 12.42 -4.71
N LEU A 37 1.19 12.84 -5.60
CA LEU A 37 0.90 13.19 -6.99
C LEU A 37 0.86 11.94 -7.86
N TYR A 38 -0.10 11.93 -8.80
CA TYR A 38 -0.20 11.03 -9.94
C TYR A 38 -0.41 11.89 -11.18
N GLU A 39 0.46 11.76 -12.16
CA GLU A 39 0.35 12.45 -13.44
C GLU A 39 -0.06 11.45 -14.51
N PHE A 40 -1.08 11.81 -15.26
CA PHE A 40 -1.64 11.01 -16.34
C PHE A 40 -1.60 11.74 -17.66
N GLU A 41 -1.47 10.99 -18.74
CA GLU A 41 -1.70 11.45 -20.11
C GLU A 41 -2.97 10.80 -20.65
N LYS A 42 -3.50 11.34 -21.76
CA LYS A 42 -4.61 10.70 -22.47
C LYS A 42 -4.11 9.49 -23.25
N CYS A 43 -4.88 8.43 -23.22
CA CYS A 43 -4.68 7.20 -23.99
C CYS A 43 -6.03 6.68 -24.49
N GLU A 44 -6.04 5.55 -25.15
CA GLU A 44 -7.28 4.83 -25.44
C GLU A 44 -7.93 4.29 -24.17
N THR A 45 -9.24 4.13 -24.20
CA THR A 45 -10.00 3.59 -23.06
C THR A 45 -9.61 2.13 -22.84
N ASP A 46 -9.32 1.75 -21.61
CA ASP A 46 -8.88 0.40 -21.23
C ASP A 46 -7.61 -0.10 -21.94
N GLU A 47 -6.74 0.79 -22.41
CA GLU A 47 -5.48 0.42 -23.07
C GLU A 47 -4.54 -0.35 -22.15
N VAL A 48 -4.54 0.00 -20.87
CA VAL A 48 -3.61 -0.57 -19.88
C VAL A 48 -4.32 -1.02 -18.62
N THR A 49 -3.71 -1.98 -17.92
CA THR A 49 -4.13 -2.43 -16.60
C THR A 49 -2.98 -2.28 -15.60
N TYR A 50 -3.33 -2.03 -14.34
CA TYR A 50 -2.39 -1.78 -13.26
C TYR A 50 -2.52 -2.81 -12.16
N CYS A 51 -1.37 -3.22 -11.61
CA CYS A 51 -1.26 -3.94 -10.35
C CYS A 51 -0.40 -3.15 -9.37
N VAL A 52 -0.73 -3.18 -8.09
CA VAL A 52 0.01 -2.48 -7.03
C VAL A 52 0.58 -3.48 -6.05
N GLU A 53 1.90 -3.55 -5.97
CA GLU A 53 2.62 -4.48 -5.12
C GLU A 53 3.40 -3.75 -4.01
N PHE A 54 3.42 -4.35 -2.80
CA PHE A 54 4.24 -3.88 -1.70
C PHE A 54 5.60 -4.56 -1.72
N ILE A 55 6.66 -3.75 -1.81
CA ILE A 55 8.05 -4.18 -1.85
C ILE A 55 8.91 -3.64 -0.70
N GLY A 56 8.28 -3.03 0.31
CA GLY A 56 8.97 -2.35 1.41
C GLY A 56 9.86 -3.24 2.27
N GLU A 57 9.66 -4.55 2.26
CA GLU A 57 10.48 -5.55 2.97
C GLU A 57 11.70 -6.03 2.16
N LYS A 58 11.76 -5.71 0.86
CA LYS A 58 12.91 -6.06 0.01
C LYS A 58 14.10 -5.11 0.31
N SER A 59 15.31 -5.57 0.04
CA SER A 59 16.48 -4.67 0.01
C SER A 59 16.35 -3.68 -1.15
N LYS A 60 17.14 -2.61 -1.11
CA LYS A 60 17.15 -1.62 -2.20
C LYS A 60 17.57 -2.28 -3.52
N GLU A 61 18.63 -3.09 -3.48
CA GLU A 61 19.13 -3.82 -4.66
C GLU A 61 18.06 -4.78 -5.19
N SER A 62 17.54 -5.67 -4.35
CA SER A 62 16.51 -6.64 -4.74
C SER A 62 15.24 -5.99 -5.29
N SER A 63 14.88 -4.78 -4.83
CA SER A 63 13.73 -4.05 -5.37
C SER A 63 13.99 -3.45 -6.74
N ILE A 64 15.23 -3.04 -7.02
CA ILE A 64 15.66 -2.54 -8.33
C ILE A 64 15.75 -3.71 -9.32
N ASP A 65 16.39 -4.83 -8.92
CA ASP A 65 16.51 -6.02 -9.77
C ASP A 65 15.14 -6.57 -10.16
N TYR A 66 14.20 -6.56 -9.21
CA TYR A 66 12.83 -6.98 -9.48
C TYR A 66 12.10 -6.02 -10.44
N ALA A 67 12.29 -4.72 -10.29
CA ALA A 67 11.72 -3.74 -11.21
C ALA A 67 12.29 -3.90 -12.62
N ASN A 68 13.62 -4.06 -12.76
CA ASN A 68 14.28 -4.31 -14.03
C ASN A 68 13.76 -5.60 -14.69
N PHE A 69 13.62 -6.68 -13.93
CA PHE A 69 13.04 -7.93 -14.43
C PHE A 69 11.63 -7.73 -14.99
N LEU A 70 10.78 -6.93 -14.32
CA LEU A 70 9.43 -6.63 -14.81
C LEU A 70 9.47 -5.78 -16.09
N GLU A 71 10.43 -4.85 -16.20
CA GLU A 71 10.62 -4.04 -17.40
C GLU A 71 11.15 -4.88 -18.58
N ASP A 72 12.05 -5.83 -18.33
CA ASP A 72 12.60 -6.75 -19.35
C ASP A 72 11.52 -7.64 -19.98
N ILE A 73 10.48 -7.99 -19.23
CA ILE A 73 9.32 -8.76 -19.74
C ILE A 73 8.23 -7.86 -20.36
N GLY A 74 8.51 -6.55 -20.51
CA GLY A 74 7.67 -5.62 -21.24
C GLY A 74 6.64 -4.84 -20.40
N TYR A 75 6.73 -4.88 -19.07
CA TYR A 75 5.89 -4.08 -18.18
C TYR A 75 6.51 -2.70 -17.96
N LYS A 76 5.69 -1.72 -17.60
CA LYS A 76 6.17 -0.41 -17.17
C LYS A 76 6.02 -0.29 -15.66
N VAL A 77 7.09 0.14 -14.99
CA VAL A 77 7.17 0.12 -13.53
C VAL A 77 7.32 1.52 -12.97
N PHE A 78 6.56 1.82 -11.90
CA PHE A 78 6.65 3.07 -11.17
C PHE A 78 6.84 2.80 -9.69
N PHE A 79 7.92 3.35 -9.12
CA PHE A 79 8.10 3.36 -7.67
C PHE A 79 7.19 4.39 -7.02
N LYS A 80 6.59 4.04 -5.88
CA LYS A 80 5.64 4.89 -5.18
C LYS A 80 5.87 4.85 -3.66
N ASN A 81 5.76 6.02 -3.03
CA ASN A 81 5.76 6.12 -1.58
C ASN A 81 4.40 5.65 -1.02
N ILE A 82 4.44 4.83 0.01
CA ILE A 82 3.24 4.35 0.73
C ILE A 82 2.54 5.46 1.53
N ASN A 83 3.27 6.54 1.86
CA ASN A 83 2.81 7.68 2.66
C ASN A 83 2.40 7.34 4.12
N LEU A 84 2.93 6.25 4.66
CA LEU A 84 2.76 5.84 6.06
C LEU A 84 4.08 5.88 6.85
N ASN A 85 5.15 6.30 6.21
CA ASN A 85 6.48 6.41 6.77
C ASN A 85 6.76 7.84 7.24
N TYR A 86 7.49 7.96 8.33
CA TYR A 86 7.93 9.23 8.88
C TYR A 86 9.44 9.22 9.08
N SER A 87 10.08 10.36 8.87
CA SER A 87 11.50 10.51 9.13
C SER A 87 11.75 11.73 10.01
N VAL A 88 12.63 11.55 11.00
CA VAL A 88 13.16 12.65 11.83
C VAL A 88 14.68 12.53 11.78
N GLY A 89 15.35 13.47 11.13
CA GLY A 89 16.78 13.39 10.86
C GLY A 89 17.13 12.12 10.06
N LYS A 90 18.02 11.28 10.63
CA LYS A 90 18.43 9.99 10.03
C LYS A 90 17.49 8.84 10.39
N ALA A 91 16.67 8.99 11.43
CA ALA A 91 15.74 7.94 11.85
C ALA A 91 14.50 7.89 10.94
N ARG A 92 14.14 6.71 10.46
CA ARG A 92 13.03 6.45 9.56
C ARG A 92 12.10 5.46 10.22
N TRP A 93 10.90 5.91 10.58
CA TRP A 93 9.89 5.04 11.13
C TRP A 93 9.06 4.40 10.02
N ARG A 94 8.97 3.07 10.05
CA ARG A 94 8.32 2.21 9.06
C ARG A 94 7.31 1.30 9.76
N PRO A 95 6.05 1.71 9.93
CA PRO A 95 5.06 0.95 10.72
C PRO A 95 4.77 -0.45 10.19
N TRP A 96 4.94 -0.66 8.88
CA TRP A 96 4.76 -1.96 8.20
C TRP A 96 5.94 -2.91 8.35
N ALA A 97 7.13 -2.41 8.74
CA ALA A 97 8.36 -3.20 8.68
C ALA A 97 8.40 -4.28 9.77
N GLU A 98 8.77 -5.46 9.36
CA GLU A 98 9.03 -6.62 10.20
C GLU A 98 10.51 -6.97 10.21
N ARG A 99 11.12 -7.06 9.01
CA ARG A 99 12.55 -7.29 8.87
C ARG A 99 13.34 -5.99 8.98
N GLY A 100 14.48 -6.03 9.69
CA GLY A 100 15.34 -4.86 9.88
C GLY A 100 14.77 -3.79 10.82
N GLY A 101 13.69 -4.08 11.55
CA GLY A 101 13.09 -3.22 12.56
C GLY A 101 12.23 -2.07 12.01
N ARG A 102 11.34 -1.56 12.86
CA ARG A 102 10.43 -0.44 12.51
C ARG A 102 11.14 0.92 12.46
N ILE A 103 12.31 1.03 13.06
CA ILE A 103 13.16 2.22 12.99
C ILE A 103 14.42 1.85 12.22
N ALA A 104 14.66 2.47 11.07
CA ALA A 104 15.84 2.26 10.26
C ALA A 104 16.67 3.54 10.14
N THR A 105 17.99 3.39 10.24
CA THR A 105 18.97 4.47 10.03
C THR A 105 19.70 4.32 8.69
N ASN A 106 19.73 3.10 8.13
CA ASN A 106 20.42 2.77 6.89
C ASN A 106 19.54 3.04 5.65
N ALA A 107 20.14 3.01 4.46
CA ALA A 107 19.43 3.08 3.20
C ALA A 107 18.52 1.85 3.03
N THR A 108 17.25 2.10 2.75
CA THR A 108 16.20 1.09 2.55
C THR A 108 15.36 1.50 1.34
N THR A 109 14.30 0.75 1.05
CA THR A 109 13.26 1.13 0.08
C THR A 109 12.41 2.34 0.53
N PHE A 110 12.87 3.12 1.49
CA PHE A 110 12.16 4.29 2.03
C PHE A 110 11.78 5.27 0.91
N ASN A 111 10.51 5.65 0.85
CA ASN A 111 9.85 6.39 -0.22
C ASN A 111 9.64 5.61 -1.54
N ARG A 112 9.95 4.31 -1.59
CA ARG A 112 9.79 3.42 -2.74
C ARG A 112 9.24 2.08 -2.28
N GLU A 113 8.26 2.10 -1.40
CA GLU A 113 7.73 0.90 -0.76
C GLU A 113 6.72 0.16 -1.63
N LEU A 114 6.19 0.84 -2.64
CA LEU A 114 5.22 0.28 -3.57
C LEU A 114 5.80 0.28 -4.99
N LEU A 115 5.50 -0.77 -5.75
CA LEU A 115 5.56 -0.79 -7.21
C LEU A 115 4.14 -0.67 -7.76
N ILE A 116 3.96 0.24 -8.70
CA ILE A 116 2.81 0.26 -9.59
C ILE A 116 3.31 -0.29 -10.91
N VAL A 117 2.78 -1.42 -11.32
CA VAL A 117 3.17 -2.10 -12.55
C VAL A 117 2.03 -1.96 -13.56
N GLU A 118 2.37 -1.52 -14.75
CA GLU A 118 1.47 -1.32 -15.87
C GLU A 118 1.76 -2.38 -16.94
N LYS A 119 0.71 -3.00 -17.47
CA LYS A 119 0.79 -3.86 -18.64
C LYS A 119 -0.31 -3.46 -19.65
N ALA A 120 -0.13 -3.79 -20.92
CA ALA A 120 -1.19 -3.69 -21.92
C ALA A 120 -2.40 -4.55 -21.48
N ASN A 121 -3.60 -4.02 -21.61
CA ASN A 121 -4.80 -4.74 -21.19
C ASN A 121 -5.13 -5.85 -22.19
N ASP A 122 -5.01 -7.09 -21.76
CA ASP A 122 -5.32 -8.30 -22.52
C ASP A 122 -6.66 -8.96 -22.09
N GLY A 123 -7.44 -8.24 -21.25
CA GLY A 123 -8.70 -8.72 -20.70
C GLY A 123 -8.54 -9.79 -19.61
N LYS A 124 -7.32 -10.15 -19.24
CA LYS A 124 -7.05 -11.13 -18.18
C LYS A 124 -6.76 -10.44 -16.86
N PRO A 125 -7.09 -11.07 -15.72
CA PRO A 125 -6.67 -10.58 -14.40
C PRO A 125 -5.16 -10.34 -14.37
N PHE A 126 -4.75 -9.19 -13.85
CA PHE A 126 -3.34 -8.87 -13.70
C PHE A 126 -2.92 -9.02 -12.25
N GLU A 127 -2.25 -10.12 -11.95
CA GLU A 127 -1.73 -10.43 -10.63
C GLU A 127 -0.22 -10.64 -10.74
N LEU A 128 0.53 -9.95 -9.89
CA LEU A 128 1.93 -10.21 -9.64
C LEU A 128 2.02 -11.24 -8.50
N HIS A 129 3.06 -12.08 -8.51
CA HIS A 129 3.24 -13.22 -7.60
C HIS A 129 3.48 -12.82 -6.12
N THR A 130 2.82 -11.79 -5.62
CA THR A 130 2.81 -11.51 -4.19
C THR A 130 1.90 -12.52 -3.51
N SER A 131 2.44 -13.37 -2.65
CA SER A 131 1.64 -14.38 -1.96
C SER A 131 0.54 -13.71 -1.12
N TYR A 132 -0.62 -14.37 -1.01
CA TYR A 132 -1.71 -13.91 -0.13
C TYR A 132 -1.23 -13.75 1.31
N ASP A 133 -0.30 -14.59 1.75
CA ASP A 133 0.31 -14.54 3.08
C ASP A 133 1.10 -13.24 3.29
N ASP A 134 1.87 -12.79 2.30
CA ASP A 134 2.63 -11.53 2.38
C ASP A 134 1.70 -10.32 2.42
N LYS A 135 0.62 -10.33 1.62
CA LYS A 135 -0.41 -9.29 1.66
C LYS A 135 -1.15 -9.27 3.01
N GLU A 136 -1.51 -10.45 3.55
CA GLU A 136 -2.14 -10.55 4.86
C GLU A 136 -1.23 -10.02 5.96
N LYS A 137 0.03 -10.43 5.95
CA LYS A 137 1.07 -10.02 6.89
C LYS A 137 1.30 -8.51 6.86
N TYR A 138 1.38 -7.93 5.67
CA TYR A 138 1.46 -6.50 5.49
C TYR A 138 0.30 -5.75 6.15
N TYR A 139 -0.95 -6.13 5.91
CA TYR A 139 -2.10 -5.49 6.54
C TYR A 139 -2.18 -5.76 8.04
N ARG A 140 -1.74 -6.91 8.51
CA ARG A 140 -1.64 -7.23 9.94
C ARG A 140 -0.65 -6.31 10.65
N ASN A 141 0.50 -6.03 10.03
CA ASN A 141 1.49 -5.09 10.56
C ASN A 141 0.97 -3.65 10.61
N LEU A 142 0.15 -3.23 9.66
CA LEU A 142 -0.50 -1.93 9.68
C LEU A 142 -1.63 -1.84 10.72
N ARG A 143 -2.37 -2.93 10.95
CA ARG A 143 -3.48 -2.99 11.91
C ARG A 143 -2.99 -2.98 13.36
N ASN A 144 -1.95 -3.76 13.67
CA ASN A 144 -1.55 -4.05 15.05
C ASN A 144 -1.23 -2.80 15.89
N PRO A 145 -0.56 -1.74 15.40
CA PRO A 145 -0.38 -0.49 16.15
C PRO A 145 -1.70 0.16 16.56
N TRP A 146 -2.70 0.12 15.69
CA TRP A 146 -4.02 0.69 15.98
C TRP A 146 -4.80 -0.10 17.00
N LEU A 147 -4.69 -1.44 16.98
CA LEU A 147 -5.26 -2.29 18.02
C LEU A 147 -4.59 -2.05 19.38
N PHE A 148 -3.26 -1.86 19.40
CA PHE A 148 -2.54 -1.50 20.62
C PHE A 148 -3.04 -0.16 21.18
N LEU A 149 -3.14 0.89 20.34
CA LEU A 149 -3.67 2.18 20.76
C LEU A 149 -5.11 2.09 21.26
N LEU A 150 -5.97 1.33 20.57
CA LEU A 150 -7.34 1.08 20.98
C LEU A 150 -7.39 0.50 22.40
N LEU A 151 -6.63 -0.57 22.64
CA LEU A 151 -6.61 -1.22 23.95
C LEU A 151 -6.04 -0.32 25.05
N MET A 152 -4.96 0.41 24.75
CA MET A 152 -4.33 1.35 25.66
C MET A 152 -5.31 2.47 26.05
N PHE A 153 -5.95 3.12 25.08
CA PHE A 153 -6.89 4.20 25.35
C PHE A 153 -8.17 3.70 26.02
N ALA A 154 -8.63 2.49 25.68
CA ALA A 154 -9.77 1.89 26.37
C ALA A 154 -9.46 1.62 27.85
N LEU A 155 -8.26 1.12 28.17
CA LEU A 155 -7.81 0.94 29.54
C LEU A 155 -7.77 2.28 30.29
N PHE A 156 -7.16 3.32 29.72
CA PHE A 156 -7.13 4.64 30.34
C PHE A 156 -8.52 5.27 30.48
N ALA A 157 -9.43 5.04 29.55
CA ALA A 157 -10.81 5.51 29.68
C ALA A 157 -11.51 4.93 30.93
N VAL A 158 -11.25 3.65 31.25
CA VAL A 158 -11.81 2.99 32.42
C VAL A 158 -11.10 3.41 33.72
N THR A 159 -9.75 3.42 33.73
CA THR A 159 -8.99 3.71 34.96
C THR A 159 -9.11 5.19 35.38
N GLU A 160 -9.08 6.11 34.42
CA GLU A 160 -9.17 7.56 34.66
C GLU A 160 -10.61 8.08 34.56
N GLN A 161 -11.59 7.22 34.30
CA GLN A 161 -13.01 7.58 34.06
C GLN A 161 -13.16 8.76 33.08
N SER A 162 -12.31 8.80 32.05
CA SER A 162 -12.18 9.94 31.14
C SER A 162 -12.82 9.66 29.77
N ILE A 163 -13.82 10.46 29.44
CA ILE A 163 -14.49 10.44 28.10
C ILE A 163 -13.49 10.71 26.98
N ILE A 164 -12.47 11.54 27.21
CA ILE A 164 -11.46 11.91 26.21
C ILE A 164 -10.70 10.66 25.74
N PHE A 165 -10.25 9.80 26.66
CA PHE A 165 -9.60 8.54 26.29
C PHE A 165 -10.56 7.58 25.59
N GLY A 166 -11.83 7.58 25.95
CA GLY A 166 -12.88 6.85 25.22
C GLY A 166 -13.00 7.28 23.75
N ILE A 167 -12.97 8.59 23.51
CA ILE A 167 -12.97 9.14 22.14
C ILE A 167 -11.73 8.71 21.37
N PHE A 168 -10.52 8.77 21.97
CA PHE A 168 -9.29 8.31 21.32
C PHE A 168 -9.31 6.80 21.02
N ALA A 169 -9.90 5.99 21.90
CA ALA A 169 -10.11 4.57 21.63
C ALA A 169 -11.00 4.36 20.40
N LEU A 170 -12.13 5.06 20.29
CA LEU A 170 -13.02 4.97 19.14
C LEU A 170 -12.35 5.43 17.84
N VAL A 171 -11.60 6.54 17.88
CA VAL A 171 -10.82 7.03 16.71
C VAL A 171 -9.79 6.00 16.27
N SER A 172 -9.10 5.33 17.21
CA SER A 172 -8.11 4.29 16.91
C SER A 172 -8.76 3.03 16.34
N ALA A 173 -10.03 2.74 16.66
CA ALA A 173 -10.75 1.58 16.12
C ALA A 173 -11.00 1.70 14.60
N ILE A 174 -11.15 2.91 14.06
CA ILE A 174 -11.48 3.13 12.65
C ILE A 174 -10.41 2.54 11.71
N PRO A 175 -9.13 2.97 11.74
CA PRO A 175 -8.11 2.39 10.86
C PRO A 175 -7.84 0.92 11.17
N GLY A 176 -7.91 0.50 12.44
CA GLY A 176 -7.82 -0.90 12.83
C GLY A 176 -8.86 -1.78 12.11
N SER A 177 -10.12 -1.33 12.08
CA SER A 177 -11.21 -2.01 11.40
C SER A 177 -11.04 -2.03 9.87
N ILE A 178 -10.58 -0.93 9.28
CA ILE A 178 -10.32 -0.85 7.84
C ILE A 178 -9.30 -1.91 7.42
N TYR A 179 -8.15 -2.01 8.10
CA TYR A 179 -7.14 -3.03 7.80
C TYR A 179 -7.62 -4.44 8.10
N GLN A 180 -8.42 -4.64 9.16
CA GLN A 180 -9.02 -5.93 9.46
C GLN A 180 -9.96 -6.41 8.34
N ILE A 181 -10.75 -5.53 7.75
CA ILE A 181 -11.60 -5.86 6.60
C ILE A 181 -10.75 -6.28 5.39
N GLN A 182 -9.59 -5.64 5.14
CA GLN A 182 -8.69 -6.07 4.06
C GLN A 182 -8.14 -7.48 4.32
N ILE A 183 -7.72 -7.77 5.54
CA ILE A 183 -7.26 -9.12 5.92
C ILE A 183 -8.34 -10.17 5.67
N MET A 184 -9.58 -9.89 6.06
CA MET A 184 -10.68 -10.84 5.84
C MET A 184 -10.97 -11.08 4.35
N LYS A 185 -10.86 -10.02 3.51
CA LYS A 185 -11.02 -10.15 2.06
C LYS A 185 -9.94 -11.03 1.45
N ILE A 186 -8.66 -10.77 1.80
CA ILE A 186 -7.51 -11.56 1.32
C ILE A 186 -7.66 -13.03 1.69
N ARG A 187 -8.04 -13.33 2.93
CA ARG A 187 -8.28 -14.71 3.38
C ARG A 187 -9.41 -15.40 2.62
N LYS A 188 -10.45 -14.64 2.25
CA LYS A 188 -11.55 -15.18 1.46
C LYS A 188 -11.08 -15.48 0.03
N GLU A 189 -10.32 -14.58 -0.59
CA GLU A 189 -9.75 -14.74 -1.93
C GLU A 189 -8.80 -15.95 -1.98
N ALA A 190 -7.88 -16.08 -1.00
CA ALA A 190 -6.97 -17.22 -0.88
C ALA A 190 -7.73 -18.57 -0.84
N LYS A 191 -8.76 -18.68 -0.01
CA LYS A 191 -9.59 -19.90 0.08
C LYS A 191 -10.34 -20.25 -1.20
N THR A 192 -10.66 -19.26 -2.04
CA THR A 192 -11.40 -19.50 -3.29
C THR A 192 -10.48 -20.01 -4.39
N GLN A 193 -9.18 -19.80 -4.31
CA GLN A 193 -8.19 -20.30 -5.29
C GLN A 193 -7.65 -21.70 -4.98
N GLU A 194 -7.86 -22.21 -3.76
CA GLU A 194 -7.47 -23.57 -3.38
C GLU A 194 -8.46 -24.67 -3.86
N TRP A 195 -9.54 -24.28 -4.55
CA TRP A 195 -10.55 -25.16 -5.18
C TRP A 195 -10.52 -25.04 -6.71
#